data_dba88dbcf7c0d50d0cdb73380eb1e5b9
#
_entry.id   dba88dbcf7c0d50d0cdb73380eb1e5b9
#
_cell.length_a   1.000
_cell.length_b   1.000
_cell.length_c   1.000
_cell.angle_alpha   90.00
_cell.angle_beta   90.00
_cell.angle_gamma   90.00
#
_symmetry.space_group_name_H-M   'P 1'
#
loop_
_entity.id
_entity.type
_entity.pdbx_description
1 polymer ?
#
loop_
_entity_poly.entity_id
_entity_poly.type
_entity_poly.pdbx_seq_one_letter_code
_entity_poly.pdbx_strand_id
1 'polypeptide(L)'
;MVLEVATTERAWVAVDADGKAIFQSTLNANEVKTFTAKDSFEVWTGNAQGTVLTLNGTKQKSLGREGETKRIRLTRNSLQQPVP
;
A
#
# COMPACT_ATOMS: atom_id res chain seq x y z
N MET A 1 2.66 6.64 -11.70
CA MET A 1 2.88 5.40 -10.91
C MET A 1 1.54 4.71 -10.68
N VAL A 2 1.57 3.40 -10.67
CA VAL A 2 0.39 2.57 -10.40
C VAL A 2 0.65 1.76 -9.13
N LEU A 3 -0.25 1.86 -8.17
CA LEU A 3 -0.19 1.10 -6.93
C LEU A 3 -1.35 0.12 -6.88
N GLU A 4 -1.02 -1.15 -6.66
CA GLU A 4 -2.00 -2.19 -6.40
C GLU A 4 -1.94 -2.54 -4.91
N VAL A 5 -3.07 -2.45 -4.24
CA VAL A 5 -3.21 -2.83 -2.84
C VAL A 5 -4.05 -4.11 -2.80
N ALA A 6 -3.44 -5.19 -2.37
CA ALA A 6 -4.11 -6.47 -2.23
C ALA A 6 -4.14 -6.88 -0.77
N THR A 7 -5.21 -7.53 -0.36
CA THR A 7 -5.35 -8.02 1.01
C THR A 7 -5.41 -9.53 1.02
N THR A 8 -4.75 -10.15 1.99
CA THR A 8 -4.86 -11.57 2.29
C THR A 8 -5.72 -11.80 3.53
N GLU A 9 -5.91 -10.75 4.30
CA GLU A 9 -6.76 -10.72 5.49
C GLU A 9 -7.49 -9.39 5.54
N ARG A 10 -8.56 -9.33 6.31
CA ARG A 10 -9.30 -8.08 6.48
C ARG A 10 -8.39 -7.01 7.06
N ALA A 11 -8.39 -5.83 6.44
CA ALA A 11 -7.54 -4.72 6.87
C ALA A 11 -8.19 -3.38 6.54
N TRP A 12 -8.08 -2.42 7.47
CA TRP A 12 -8.40 -1.03 7.18
C TRP A 12 -7.22 -0.43 6.40
N VAL A 13 -7.54 0.25 5.31
CA VAL A 13 -6.52 0.85 4.42
C VAL A 13 -6.93 2.26 4.04
N ALA A 14 -5.98 3.18 4.11
CA ALA A 14 -6.14 4.52 3.58
C ALA A 14 -4.99 4.81 2.60
N VAL A 15 -5.30 5.46 1.50
CA VAL A 15 -4.32 5.79 0.46
C VAL A 15 -4.41 7.27 0.11
N ASP A 16 -3.26 7.94 0.16
CA ASP A 16 -3.10 9.29 -0.37
C ASP A 16 -2.25 9.22 -1.62
N ALA A 17 -2.65 9.95 -2.65
CA ALA A 17 -1.88 10.09 -3.89
C ALA A 17 -1.48 11.54 -4.06
N ASP A 18 -0.18 11.80 -4.20
CA ASP A 18 0.36 13.15 -4.36
C ASP A 18 -0.10 14.12 -3.26
N GLY A 19 -0.16 13.61 -2.01
CA GLY A 19 -0.58 14.41 -0.86
C GLY A 19 -2.09 14.57 -0.72
N LYS A 20 -2.89 13.89 -1.53
CA LYS A 20 -4.33 14.00 -1.52
C LYS A 20 -4.98 12.68 -1.16
N ALA A 21 -5.88 12.69 -0.18
CA ALA A 21 -6.60 11.49 0.24
C ALA A 21 -7.54 11.04 -0.88
N ILE A 22 -7.36 9.81 -1.38
CA ILE A 22 -8.16 9.28 -2.49
C ILE A 22 -8.95 8.03 -2.11
N PHE A 23 -8.60 7.38 -0.99
CA PHE A 23 -9.26 6.15 -0.58
C PHE A 23 -9.13 5.95 0.93
N GLN A 24 -10.20 5.48 1.55
CA GLN A 24 -10.18 5.08 2.95
C GLN A 24 -11.34 4.11 3.18
N SER A 25 -11.00 2.86 3.48
CA SER A 25 -12.03 1.84 3.72
C SER A 25 -11.42 0.60 4.37
N THR A 26 -12.28 -0.24 4.92
CA THR A 26 -11.89 -1.58 5.36
C THR A 26 -12.07 -2.54 4.19
N LEU A 27 -11.01 -3.23 3.83
CA LEU A 27 -11.02 -4.24 2.78
C LEU A 27 -11.16 -5.62 3.41
N ASN A 28 -11.96 -6.47 2.79
CA ASN A 28 -12.06 -7.87 3.18
C ASN A 28 -10.84 -8.63 2.63
N ALA A 29 -10.66 -9.86 3.09
CA ALA A 29 -9.60 -10.71 2.55
C ALA A 29 -9.79 -10.93 1.04
N ASN A 30 -8.68 -11.04 0.33
CA ASN A 30 -8.66 -11.31 -1.11
C ASN A 30 -9.29 -10.21 -1.96
N GLU A 31 -9.23 -8.96 -1.52
CA GLU A 31 -9.62 -7.81 -2.32
C GLU A 31 -8.40 -7.15 -2.93
N VAL A 32 -8.57 -6.57 -4.12
CA VAL A 32 -7.52 -5.84 -4.83
C VAL A 32 -8.07 -4.50 -5.26
N LYS A 33 -7.33 -3.43 -4.97
CA LYS A 33 -7.65 -2.07 -5.41
C LYS A 33 -6.44 -1.49 -6.12
N THR A 34 -6.67 -0.74 -7.19
CA THR A 34 -5.60 -0.13 -7.99
C THR A 34 -5.76 1.38 -7.98
N PHE A 35 -4.64 2.07 -7.75
CA PHE A 35 -4.59 3.53 -7.69
C PHE A 35 -3.49 4.06 -8.58
N THR A 36 -3.62 5.32 -9.01
CA THR A 36 -2.59 6.00 -9.79
C THR A 36 -2.19 7.29 -9.10
N ALA A 37 -0.92 7.64 -9.22
CA ALA A 37 -0.39 8.91 -8.72
C ALA A 37 0.74 9.36 -9.64
N LYS A 38 1.05 10.64 -9.55
CA LYS A 38 2.12 11.24 -10.36
C LYS A 38 3.47 11.01 -9.72
N ASP A 39 3.61 11.31 -8.43
CA ASP A 39 4.91 11.35 -7.75
C ASP A 39 4.98 10.47 -6.51
N SER A 40 3.91 10.34 -5.75
CA SER A 40 3.99 9.63 -4.47
C SER A 40 2.65 9.04 -4.03
N PHE A 41 2.76 8.00 -3.21
CA PHE A 41 1.64 7.45 -2.45
C PHE A 41 2.00 7.43 -0.98
N GLU A 42 1.01 7.64 -0.12
CA GLU A 42 1.11 7.28 1.29
C GLU A 42 0.00 6.28 1.59
N VAL A 43 0.36 5.20 2.25
CA VAL A 43 -0.57 4.11 2.56
C VAL A 43 -0.56 3.86 4.06
N TRP A 44 -1.74 3.86 4.67
CA TRP A 44 -1.92 3.43 6.05
C TRP A 44 -2.68 2.12 6.05
N THR A 45 -2.24 1.18 6.86
CA THR A 45 -2.97 -0.08 7.03
C THR A 45 -3.07 -0.43 8.50
N GLY A 46 -4.21 -0.98 8.89
CA GLY A 46 -4.43 -1.51 10.24
C GLY A 46 -3.99 -2.96 10.40
N ASN A 47 -3.56 -3.61 9.33
CA ASN A 47 -3.04 -4.96 9.37
C ASN A 47 -1.92 -5.11 8.35
N ALA A 48 -0.69 -4.84 8.80
CA ALA A 48 0.46 -4.79 7.91
C ALA A 48 0.74 -6.14 7.23
N GLN A 49 0.59 -7.24 7.95
CA GLN A 49 0.84 -8.56 7.38
C GLN A 49 -0.20 -8.93 6.32
N GLY A 50 -1.44 -8.52 6.51
CA GLY A 50 -2.53 -8.83 5.59
C GLY A 50 -2.62 -7.92 4.37
N THR A 51 -1.67 -6.99 4.21
CA THR A 51 -1.70 -6.01 3.12
C THR A 51 -0.44 -6.17 2.26
N VAL A 52 -0.65 -6.35 0.95
CA VAL A 52 0.44 -6.49 -0.02
C VAL A 52 0.37 -5.33 -1.00
N LEU A 53 1.47 -4.61 -1.14
CA LEU A 53 1.58 -3.49 -2.06
C LEU A 53 2.43 -3.89 -3.26
N THR A 54 1.95 -3.55 -4.45
CA THR A 54 2.69 -3.73 -5.70
C THR A 54 2.75 -2.38 -6.40
N LEU A 55 3.94 -1.85 -6.56
CA LEU A 55 4.16 -0.53 -7.15
C LEU A 55 4.76 -0.69 -8.54
N ASN A 56 4.04 -0.21 -9.56
CA ASN A 56 4.44 -0.34 -10.97
C ASN A 56 4.84 -1.77 -11.36
N GLY A 57 4.09 -2.76 -10.86
CA GLY A 57 4.36 -4.16 -11.14
C GLY A 57 5.41 -4.80 -10.24
N THR A 58 6.03 -4.05 -9.33
CA THR A 58 7.03 -4.58 -8.40
C THR A 58 6.42 -4.74 -7.02
N LYS A 59 6.34 -5.98 -6.55
CA LYS A 59 5.82 -6.30 -5.24
C LYS A 59 6.77 -5.77 -4.17
N GLN A 60 6.23 -5.01 -3.21
CA GLN A 60 7.00 -4.48 -2.10
C GLN A 60 7.15 -5.53 -1.01
N LYS A 61 8.13 -5.34 -0.13
CA LYS A 61 8.33 -6.23 1.02
C LYS A 61 7.12 -6.24 1.93
N SER A 62 7.02 -7.29 2.74
CA SER A 62 6.05 -7.36 3.82
C SER A 62 6.11 -6.10 4.67
N LEU A 63 4.94 -5.53 4.95
CA LEU A 63 4.85 -4.27 5.68
C LEU A 63 5.07 -4.42 7.17
N GLY A 64 4.89 -5.62 7.71
CA GLY A 64 5.04 -5.84 9.13
C GLY A 64 4.34 -7.10 9.59
N ARG A 65 3.95 -7.10 10.86
CA ARG A 65 3.32 -8.25 11.52
C ARG A 65 1.80 -8.17 11.46
N GLU A 66 1.17 -9.29 11.75
CA GLU A 66 -0.28 -9.37 11.84
C GLU A 66 -0.80 -8.38 12.89
N GLY A 67 -1.82 -7.62 12.51
CA GLY A 67 -2.43 -6.62 13.39
C GLY A 67 -1.61 -5.36 13.61
N GLU A 68 -0.42 -5.28 13.04
CA GLU A 68 0.41 -4.10 13.17
C GLU A 68 -0.08 -2.97 12.26
N THR A 69 -0.19 -1.77 12.82
CA THR A 69 -0.53 -0.58 12.05
C THR A 69 0.74 0.00 11.44
N LYS A 70 0.73 0.24 10.14
CA LYS A 70 1.86 0.80 9.41
C LYS A 70 1.46 1.95 8.52
N ARG A 71 2.36 2.91 8.40
CA ARG A 71 2.30 3.98 7.42
C ARG A 71 3.50 3.84 6.49
N ILE A 72 3.26 3.76 5.20
CA ILE A 72 4.30 3.58 4.20
C ILE A 72 4.21 4.69 3.18
N ARG A 73 5.34 5.29 2.85
CA ARG A 73 5.43 6.25 1.78
C ARG A 73 6.17 5.64 0.60
N LEU A 74 5.54 5.69 -0.58
CA LEU A 74 6.10 5.18 -1.82
C LEU A 74 6.28 6.33 -2.79
N THR A 75 7.49 6.46 -3.31
CA THR A 75 7.84 7.49 -4.29
C THR A 75 8.48 6.83 -5.49
N ARG A 76 8.75 7.62 -6.53
CA ARG A 76 9.48 7.09 -7.68
C ARG A 76 10.83 6.51 -7.29
N ASN A 77 11.48 7.09 -6.30
CA ASN A 77 12.77 6.61 -5.81
C ASN A 77 12.66 5.24 -5.15
N SER A 78 11.50 4.88 -4.62
CA SER A 78 11.27 3.57 -4.02
C SER A 78 11.44 2.43 -5.03
N LEU A 79 11.28 2.69 -6.32
CA LEU A 79 11.47 1.70 -7.38
C LEU A 79 12.93 1.43 -7.67
N GLN A 80 13.80 2.39 -7.38
CA GLN A 80 15.21 2.34 -7.72
C GLN A 80 16.08 1.84 -6.58
N GLN A 81 15.54 1.84 -5.38
CA GLN A 81 16.27 1.42 -4.18
C GLN A 81 15.92 -0.01 -3.86
N PRO A 82 16.94 -0.90 -3.77
CA PRO A 82 16.69 -2.25 -3.30
C PRO A 82 16.10 -2.15 -1.90
N VAL A 83 15.05 -2.88 -1.68
CA VAL A 83 14.45 -2.94 -0.34
C VAL A 83 15.33 -3.84 0.51
N PRO A 84 15.90 -3.32 1.59
CA PRO A 84 16.77 -4.10 2.45
C PRO A 84 16.05 -5.25 3.14
#